data_5769591d91cd1b3b1d3494dbfb1ff20e
#
_entry.id   5769591d91cd1b3b1d3494dbfb1ff20e
#
_cell.length_a   1.000
_cell.length_b   1.000
_cell.length_c   1.000
_cell.angle_alpha   90.00
_cell.angle_beta   90.00
_cell.angle_gamma   90.00
#
_symmetry.space_group_name_H-M   'P 1'
#
loop_
_entity.id
_entity.type
_entity.pdbx_description
1 polymer ?
#
loop_
_entity_poly.entity_id
_entity_poly.type
_entity_poly.pdbx_seq_one_letter_code
_entity_poly.pdbx_strand_id
1 'polypeptide(L)'
;CDLVLPDSHFFESWGDSTPRAGVLAIQQPVMQQVSTFDSRPSGDTMLAVLGHLGSEPEVGTFYEYLRARHEAAHDGSSGDFETYWHQTLRVGVGESGATDEGAAQLRAPDTALSFDTPLLDGSDDGLTLLVHPSGRFGGGEFSNSPWMQELPDPVSKITWHSWLEVNPHTAEERGIRNGDIVSVSSPHGSLEVPVWLYPGIREDTVAL
;
A
#
# COMPACT_ATOMS: atom_id res chain seq x y z
N CYS A 1 18.89 -10.88 -1.58
CA CYS A 1 17.73 -11.64 -1.08
C CYS A 1 18.03 -13.12 -1.16
N ASP A 2 17.85 -13.86 -0.06
CA ASP A 2 18.12 -15.30 -0.04
C ASP A 2 16.91 -16.11 -0.54
N LEU A 3 15.72 -15.52 -0.47
CA LEU A 3 14.46 -16.12 -0.93
C LEU A 3 13.52 -15.04 -1.46
N VAL A 4 12.93 -15.32 -2.62
CA VAL A 4 11.85 -14.51 -3.20
C VAL A 4 10.67 -15.43 -3.48
N LEU A 5 9.52 -15.11 -2.89
CA LEU A 5 8.27 -15.81 -3.10
C LEU A 5 7.37 -14.93 -3.95
N PRO A 6 7.09 -15.30 -5.23
CA PRO A 6 6.19 -14.52 -6.07
C PRO A 6 4.77 -14.54 -5.50
N ASP A 7 4.16 -13.38 -5.33
CA ASP A 7 2.77 -13.26 -4.92
C ASP A 7 1.83 -13.33 -6.13
N SER A 8 0.60 -13.76 -5.91
CA SER A 8 -0.44 -13.73 -6.93
C SER A 8 -1.05 -12.34 -7.03
N HIS A 9 -1.46 -11.98 -8.24
CA HIS A 9 -2.21 -10.74 -8.43
C HIS A 9 -3.57 -10.81 -7.69
N PHE A 10 -4.07 -9.68 -7.22
CA PHE A 10 -5.35 -9.65 -6.48
C PHE A 10 -6.55 -10.14 -7.32
N PHE A 11 -6.47 -10.13 -8.66
CA PHE A 11 -7.46 -10.76 -9.52
C PHE A 11 -7.42 -12.30 -9.52
N GLU A 12 -6.35 -12.89 -9.02
CA GLU A 12 -6.09 -14.32 -9.00
C GLU A 12 -6.28 -14.92 -7.60
N SER A 13 -6.49 -14.09 -6.59
CA SER A 13 -6.47 -14.50 -5.19
C SER A 13 -7.71 -14.09 -4.41
N TRP A 14 -8.03 -14.89 -3.38
CA TRP A 14 -9.00 -14.52 -2.37
C TRP A 14 -8.38 -13.50 -1.42
N GLY A 15 -9.21 -12.56 -0.96
CA GLY A 15 -8.83 -11.56 0.02
C GLY A 15 -10.00 -11.15 0.90
N ASP A 16 -9.70 -10.47 1.98
CA ASP A 16 -10.70 -9.90 2.87
C ASP A 16 -10.25 -8.57 3.45
N SER A 17 -11.21 -7.85 4.00
CA SER A 17 -10.95 -6.66 4.79
C SER A 17 -12.06 -6.43 5.81
N THR A 18 -11.72 -5.72 6.86
CA THR A 18 -12.69 -5.25 7.87
C THR A 18 -12.67 -3.73 7.87
N PRO A 19 -13.37 -3.07 6.93
CA PRO A 19 -13.29 -1.62 6.76
C PRO A 19 -13.87 -0.85 7.95
N ARG A 20 -14.74 -1.48 8.71
CA ARG A 20 -15.29 -0.98 9.99
C ARG A 20 -15.81 -2.15 10.83
N ALA A 21 -16.05 -1.92 12.11
CA ALA A 21 -16.68 -2.90 12.98
C ALA A 21 -18.00 -3.40 12.39
N GLY A 22 -18.27 -4.69 12.48
CA GLY A 22 -19.48 -5.34 11.97
C GLY A 22 -19.51 -5.59 10.47
N VAL A 23 -18.48 -5.19 9.70
CA VAL A 23 -18.44 -5.38 8.24
C VAL A 23 -17.24 -6.25 7.86
N LEU A 24 -17.52 -7.39 7.24
CA LEU A 24 -16.53 -8.27 6.65
C LEU A 24 -16.65 -8.20 5.12
N ALA A 25 -15.71 -7.54 4.46
CA ALA A 25 -15.66 -7.50 3.00
C ALA A 25 -14.81 -8.66 2.47
N ILE A 26 -15.22 -9.21 1.34
CA ILE A 26 -14.54 -10.33 0.68
C ILE A 26 -14.20 -9.97 -0.76
N GLN A 27 -13.00 -10.31 -1.15
CA GLN A 27 -12.54 -10.23 -2.52
C GLN A 27 -12.46 -11.64 -3.10
N GLN A 28 -13.07 -11.83 -4.26
CA GLN A 28 -13.05 -13.08 -5.00
C GLN A 28 -12.07 -12.99 -6.17
N PRO A 29 -11.36 -14.06 -6.50
CA PRO A 29 -10.60 -14.12 -7.73
C PRO A 29 -11.56 -14.04 -8.94
N VAL A 30 -11.19 -13.24 -9.93
CA VAL A 30 -11.94 -13.10 -11.19
C VAL A 30 -11.27 -13.81 -12.35
N MET A 31 -10.07 -14.33 -12.12
CA MET A 31 -9.30 -15.12 -13.08
C MET A 31 -8.53 -16.23 -12.37
N GLN A 32 -8.15 -17.24 -13.14
CA GLN A 32 -7.26 -18.28 -12.63
C GLN A 32 -5.84 -17.74 -12.54
N GLN A 33 -5.10 -18.30 -11.61
CA GLN A 33 -3.68 -18.00 -11.43
C GLN A 33 -2.89 -18.26 -12.72
N VAL A 34 -2.03 -17.32 -13.09
CA VAL A 34 -1.17 -17.45 -14.26
C VAL A 34 -0.01 -18.39 -13.93
N SER A 35 -0.09 -19.62 -14.44
CA SER A 35 0.87 -20.70 -14.12
C SER A 35 2.33 -20.39 -14.49
N THR A 36 2.57 -19.45 -15.39
CA THR A 36 3.92 -19.10 -15.85
C THR A 36 4.79 -18.49 -14.75
N PHE A 37 4.18 -17.86 -13.75
CA PHE A 37 4.91 -17.14 -12.71
C PHE A 37 5.16 -17.94 -11.44
N ASP A 38 4.58 -19.14 -11.33
CA ASP A 38 4.66 -19.98 -10.13
C ASP A 38 4.36 -19.18 -8.84
N SER A 39 3.40 -18.25 -8.97
CA SER A 39 2.99 -17.38 -7.88
C SER A 39 2.05 -18.10 -6.92
N ARG A 40 1.99 -17.63 -5.69
CA ARG A 40 1.10 -18.17 -4.66
C ARG A 40 0.47 -17.04 -3.88
N PRO A 41 -0.85 -17.09 -3.58
CA PRO A 41 -1.49 -16.08 -2.75
C PRO A 41 -0.83 -15.90 -1.40
N SER A 42 -0.65 -14.65 -0.96
CA SER A 42 -0.04 -14.33 0.35
C SER A 42 -0.71 -15.08 1.50
N GLY A 43 -2.04 -15.22 1.49
CA GLY A 43 -2.77 -15.95 2.52
C GLY A 43 -2.38 -17.43 2.59
N ASP A 44 -2.29 -18.10 1.44
CA ASP A 44 -1.87 -19.52 1.37
C ASP A 44 -0.38 -19.67 1.77
N THR A 45 0.45 -18.69 1.42
CA THR A 45 1.85 -18.67 1.83
C THR A 45 1.98 -18.54 3.35
N MET A 46 1.20 -17.67 3.99
CA MET A 46 1.20 -17.52 5.44
C MET A 46 0.69 -18.76 6.16
N LEU A 47 -0.34 -19.43 5.66
CA LEU A 47 -0.81 -20.70 6.21
C LEU A 47 0.27 -21.79 6.13
N ALA A 48 1.00 -21.86 5.02
CA ALA A 48 2.11 -22.80 4.88
C ALA A 48 3.25 -22.50 5.86
N VAL A 49 3.60 -21.23 6.07
CA VAL A 49 4.61 -20.80 7.05
C VAL A 49 4.18 -21.17 8.46
N LEU A 50 2.93 -20.95 8.82
CA LEU A 50 2.39 -21.38 10.13
C LEU A 50 2.54 -22.89 10.36
N GLY A 51 2.22 -23.71 9.34
CA GLY A 51 2.43 -25.14 9.39
C GLY A 51 3.89 -25.54 9.62
N HIS A 52 4.83 -24.87 8.94
CA HIS A 52 6.27 -25.10 9.14
C HIS A 52 6.79 -24.65 10.51
N LEU A 53 6.13 -23.68 11.13
CA LEU A 53 6.46 -23.22 12.49
C LEU A 53 5.85 -24.12 13.59
N GLY A 54 5.19 -25.21 13.23
CA GLY A 54 4.57 -26.14 14.16
C GLY A 54 3.19 -25.73 14.68
N SER A 55 2.59 -24.70 14.09
CA SER A 55 1.19 -24.37 14.28
C SER A 55 0.42 -25.05 13.14
N GLU A 56 -0.27 -26.15 13.41
CA GLU A 56 -1.08 -26.79 12.40
C GLU A 56 -2.36 -25.95 12.18
N PRO A 57 -2.49 -25.21 11.06
CA PRO A 57 -3.72 -24.49 10.76
C PRO A 57 -4.83 -25.51 10.51
N GLU A 58 -6.03 -25.24 11.04
CA GLU A 58 -7.21 -26.10 10.88
C GLU A 58 -7.70 -26.17 9.43
N VAL A 59 -7.19 -25.30 8.57
CA VAL A 59 -7.59 -25.15 7.17
C VAL A 59 -6.36 -25.21 6.25
N GLY A 60 -6.55 -25.74 5.03
CA GLY A 60 -5.47 -25.94 4.07
C GLY A 60 -5.27 -24.76 3.11
N THR A 61 -6.31 -23.93 2.92
CA THR A 61 -6.30 -22.82 1.96
C THR A 61 -6.81 -21.54 2.60
N PHE A 62 -6.42 -20.41 2.04
CA PHE A 62 -6.92 -19.11 2.50
C PHE A 62 -8.44 -18.95 2.23
N TYR A 63 -8.96 -19.56 1.19
CA TYR A 63 -10.40 -19.63 0.95
C TYR A 63 -11.14 -20.30 2.11
N GLU A 64 -10.66 -21.47 2.57
CA GLU A 64 -11.25 -22.17 3.71
C GLU A 64 -11.14 -21.35 5.00
N TYR A 65 -10.02 -20.65 5.20
CA TYR A 65 -9.85 -19.72 6.31
C TYR A 65 -10.90 -18.60 6.28
N LEU A 66 -11.12 -17.97 5.13
CA LEU A 66 -12.13 -16.92 4.98
C LEU A 66 -13.54 -17.45 5.25
N ARG A 67 -13.83 -18.62 4.73
CA ARG A 67 -15.13 -19.27 4.95
C ARG A 67 -15.37 -19.56 6.43
N ALA A 68 -14.40 -20.15 7.12
CA ALA A 68 -14.46 -20.42 8.55
C ALA A 68 -14.61 -19.12 9.39
N ARG A 69 -13.90 -18.06 8.99
CA ARG A 69 -14.02 -16.75 9.63
C ARG A 69 -15.43 -16.16 9.49
N HIS A 70 -16.03 -16.25 8.31
CA HIS A 70 -17.40 -15.81 8.07
C HIS A 70 -18.41 -16.67 8.81
N GLU A 71 -18.18 -17.98 8.90
CA GLU A 71 -19.02 -18.91 9.65
C GLU A 71 -19.01 -18.58 11.15
N ALA A 72 -17.83 -18.32 11.72
CA ALA A 72 -17.70 -17.90 13.11
C ALA A 72 -18.35 -16.55 13.41
N ALA A 73 -18.44 -15.66 12.43
CA ALA A 73 -19.07 -14.35 12.55
C ALA A 73 -20.59 -14.39 12.30
N HIS A 74 -21.10 -15.47 11.70
CA HIS A 74 -22.51 -15.62 11.36
C HIS A 74 -23.35 -15.90 12.62
N ASP A 75 -24.33 -15.07 12.89
CA ASP A 75 -25.20 -15.15 14.07
C ASP A 75 -26.53 -15.89 13.83
N GLY A 76 -26.74 -16.40 12.63
CA GLY A 76 -27.97 -17.07 12.23
C GLY A 76 -29.12 -16.14 11.82
N SER A 77 -28.97 -14.82 11.91
CA SER A 77 -30.02 -13.86 11.55
C SER A 77 -30.40 -13.89 10.06
N SER A 78 -29.44 -14.26 9.21
CA SER A 78 -29.59 -14.34 7.75
C SER A 78 -29.92 -15.75 7.24
N GLY A 79 -30.42 -16.63 8.10
CA GLY A 79 -30.73 -18.03 7.76
C GLY A 79 -29.58 -18.99 8.03
N ASP A 80 -29.47 -20.06 7.22
CA ASP A 80 -28.34 -20.98 7.31
C ASP A 80 -27.06 -20.35 6.73
N PHE A 81 -25.90 -20.88 7.14
CA PHE A 81 -24.62 -20.36 6.73
C PHE A 81 -24.41 -20.38 5.22
N GLU A 82 -24.87 -21.40 4.51
CA GLU A 82 -24.70 -21.50 3.05
C GLU A 82 -25.45 -20.36 2.34
N THR A 83 -26.64 -20.07 2.76
CA THR A 83 -27.44 -18.94 2.24
C THR A 83 -26.74 -17.61 2.51
N TYR A 84 -26.24 -17.39 3.71
CA TYR A 84 -25.44 -16.22 4.08
C TYR A 84 -24.17 -16.15 3.25
N TRP A 85 -23.43 -17.23 3.10
CA TRP A 85 -22.19 -17.29 2.35
C TRP A 85 -22.39 -16.93 0.88
N HIS A 86 -23.38 -17.55 0.23
CA HIS A 86 -23.71 -17.23 -1.16
C HIS A 86 -24.15 -15.78 -1.34
N GLN A 87 -24.89 -15.21 -0.38
CA GLN A 87 -25.26 -13.80 -0.41
C GLN A 87 -24.03 -12.89 -0.26
N THR A 88 -23.12 -13.22 0.66
CA THR A 88 -21.86 -12.51 0.87
C THR A 88 -21.00 -12.54 -0.39
N LEU A 89 -20.87 -13.68 -1.05
CA LEU A 89 -20.15 -13.78 -2.32
C LEU A 89 -20.79 -12.93 -3.43
N ARG A 90 -22.11 -12.84 -3.46
CA ARG A 90 -22.83 -12.05 -4.47
C ARG A 90 -22.67 -10.54 -4.27
N VAL A 91 -22.63 -10.09 -3.03
CA VAL A 91 -22.61 -8.66 -2.67
C VAL A 91 -21.17 -8.17 -2.40
N GLY A 92 -20.26 -9.09 -2.05
CA GLY A 92 -18.89 -8.78 -1.65
C GLY A 92 -18.73 -8.35 -0.20
N VAL A 93 -19.82 -8.36 0.58
CA VAL A 93 -19.84 -7.90 1.98
C VAL A 93 -20.75 -8.81 2.79
N GLY A 94 -20.23 -9.28 3.93
CA GLY A 94 -20.99 -9.94 4.99
C GLY A 94 -21.08 -9.04 6.23
N GLU A 95 -22.10 -9.26 7.03
CA GLU A 95 -22.25 -8.60 8.32
C GLU A 95 -21.77 -9.57 9.41
N SER A 96 -20.97 -9.08 10.33
CA SER A 96 -20.74 -9.75 11.61
C SER A 96 -21.61 -9.06 12.65
N GLY A 97 -22.22 -9.81 13.55
CA GLY A 97 -23.08 -9.27 14.62
C GLY A 97 -22.38 -8.31 15.60
N ALA A 98 -21.12 -7.99 15.38
CA ALA A 98 -20.37 -6.99 16.16
C ALA A 98 -20.77 -5.59 15.67
N THR A 99 -21.84 -5.05 16.18
CA THR A 99 -22.17 -3.64 16.03
C THR A 99 -21.38 -2.84 17.07
N ASP A 100 -20.62 -1.86 16.60
CA ASP A 100 -20.06 -0.83 17.48
C ASP A 100 -21.21 0.13 17.87
N GLU A 101 -22.04 -0.27 18.81
CA GLU A 101 -23.13 0.54 19.31
C GLU A 101 -22.66 1.67 20.25
N GLY A 102 -21.37 1.78 20.47
CA GLY A 102 -20.78 2.87 21.23
C GLY A 102 -20.83 4.18 20.47
N ALA A 103 -21.61 5.15 20.95
CA ALA A 103 -21.42 6.52 20.49
C ALA A 103 -19.96 6.91 20.72
N ALA A 104 -19.26 7.23 19.64
CA ALA A 104 -17.86 7.68 19.73
C ALA A 104 -17.80 8.91 20.63
N GLN A 105 -17.26 8.73 21.83
CA GLN A 105 -16.98 9.83 22.73
C GLN A 105 -15.61 10.41 22.36
N LEU A 106 -15.61 11.63 21.90
CA LEU A 106 -14.36 12.38 21.75
C LEU A 106 -13.76 12.58 23.16
N ARG A 107 -12.71 11.84 23.43
CA ARG A 107 -11.91 12.04 24.63
C ARG A 107 -10.95 13.19 24.34
N ALA A 108 -11.11 14.29 25.07
CA ALA A 108 -10.11 15.35 25.04
C ALA A 108 -8.75 14.77 25.46
N PRO A 109 -7.65 15.03 24.76
CA PRO A 109 -6.34 14.55 25.18
C PRO A 109 -6.02 15.13 26.56
N ASP A 110 -5.70 14.26 27.52
CA ASP A 110 -5.34 14.64 28.90
C ASP A 110 -3.99 15.37 28.97
N THR A 111 -3.28 15.40 27.87
CA THR A 111 -1.95 16.03 27.74
C THR A 111 -1.92 16.94 26.53
N ALA A 112 -1.21 18.06 26.66
CA ALA A 112 -0.91 18.92 25.52
C ALA A 112 -0.20 18.08 24.45
N LEU A 113 -0.71 18.14 23.22
CA LEU A 113 -0.04 17.51 22.08
C LEU A 113 1.34 18.14 21.94
N SER A 114 2.40 17.38 22.21
CA SER A 114 3.76 17.77 21.86
C SER A 114 4.10 17.19 20.49
N PHE A 115 4.56 18.03 19.60
CA PHE A 115 5.11 17.61 18.33
C PHE A 115 6.62 17.64 18.44
N ASP A 116 7.23 16.47 18.46
CA ASP A 116 8.68 16.39 18.36
C ASP A 116 9.08 16.72 16.93
N THR A 117 10.07 17.62 16.80
CA THR A 117 10.67 17.87 15.48
C THR A 117 11.32 16.59 14.99
N PRO A 118 11.02 16.11 13.76
CA PRO A 118 11.66 14.93 13.23
C PRO A 118 13.18 15.09 13.25
N LEU A 119 13.87 14.05 13.71
CA LEU A 119 15.33 13.98 13.60
C LEU A 119 15.64 13.81 12.10
N LEU A 120 16.22 14.84 11.51
CA LEU A 120 16.73 14.83 10.15
C LEU A 120 18.20 14.45 10.17
N ASP A 121 18.56 13.43 9.39
CA ASP A 121 19.97 13.07 9.19
C ASP A 121 20.58 14.02 8.16
N GLY A 122 21.72 14.60 8.48
CA GLY A 122 22.44 15.48 7.57
C GLY A 122 22.96 16.76 8.22
N SER A 123 23.45 17.68 7.40
CA SER A 123 23.91 18.99 7.86
C SER A 123 22.77 20.01 7.83
N ASP A 124 22.79 20.96 8.75
CA ASP A 124 21.82 22.06 8.82
C ASP A 124 21.85 22.97 7.57
N ASP A 125 22.91 22.90 6.76
CA ASP A 125 23.08 23.65 5.51
C ASP A 125 22.52 22.92 4.28
N GLY A 126 21.99 21.71 4.45
CA GLY A 126 21.44 20.90 3.39
C GLY A 126 19.98 21.23 3.06
N LEU A 127 19.54 20.74 1.89
CA LEU A 127 18.11 20.70 1.57
C LEU A 127 17.46 19.51 2.27
N THR A 128 16.22 19.68 2.72
CA THR A 128 15.43 18.57 3.24
C THR A 128 14.97 17.68 2.08
N LEU A 129 15.28 16.39 2.11
CA LEU A 129 14.78 15.42 1.14
C LEU A 129 13.46 14.81 1.64
N LEU A 130 12.40 15.00 0.86
CA LEU A 130 11.11 14.35 1.04
C LEU A 130 10.98 13.21 0.04
N VAL A 131 10.86 11.99 0.53
CA VAL A 131 10.57 10.82 -0.32
C VAL A 131 9.11 10.44 -0.14
N HIS A 132 8.37 10.36 -1.23
CA HIS A 132 6.95 10.01 -1.18
C HIS A 132 6.56 9.00 -2.28
N PRO A 133 5.51 8.20 -2.03
CA PRO A 133 5.02 7.26 -3.04
C PRO A 133 4.51 7.99 -4.29
N SER A 134 4.81 7.44 -5.46
CA SER A 134 4.26 7.95 -6.71
C SER A 134 2.74 7.78 -6.76
N GLY A 135 2.02 8.79 -7.24
CA GLY A 135 0.57 8.68 -7.47
C GLY A 135 0.18 7.61 -8.50
N ARG A 136 1.12 7.19 -9.36
CA ARG A 136 0.90 6.14 -10.37
C ARG A 136 1.34 4.76 -9.89
N PHE A 137 2.46 4.68 -9.18
CA PHE A 137 3.14 3.43 -8.87
C PHE A 137 3.09 3.06 -7.39
N GLY A 138 2.49 3.90 -6.54
CA GLY A 138 2.55 3.68 -5.10
C GLY A 138 3.99 3.61 -4.61
N GLY A 139 4.34 2.56 -3.88
CA GLY A 139 5.71 2.24 -3.47
C GLY A 139 6.53 1.50 -4.53
N GLY A 140 6.03 1.36 -5.76
CA GLY A 140 6.69 0.68 -6.86
C GLY A 140 5.99 -0.60 -7.34
N GLU A 141 4.84 -0.95 -6.79
CA GLU A 141 4.12 -2.20 -7.07
C GLU A 141 3.78 -2.37 -8.56
N PHE A 142 3.52 -1.28 -9.25
CA PHE A 142 3.17 -1.29 -10.67
C PHE A 142 4.28 -0.80 -11.60
N SER A 143 5.50 -0.62 -11.09
CA SER A 143 6.62 -0.04 -11.85
C SER A 143 7.08 -0.92 -13.02
N ASN A 144 6.82 -2.22 -12.99
CA ASN A 144 7.11 -3.15 -14.07
C ASN A 144 6.01 -3.26 -15.14
N SER A 145 4.92 -2.48 -15.03
CA SER A 145 3.85 -2.44 -16.02
C SER A 145 4.15 -1.41 -17.11
N PRO A 146 4.40 -1.81 -18.37
CA PRO A 146 4.66 -0.88 -19.47
C PRO A 146 3.52 0.12 -19.70
N TRP A 147 2.27 -0.31 -19.57
CA TRP A 147 1.10 0.56 -19.70
C TRP A 147 1.09 1.67 -18.64
N MET A 148 1.45 1.33 -17.39
CA MET A 148 1.55 2.32 -16.31
C MET A 148 2.73 3.27 -16.53
N GLN A 149 3.83 2.78 -17.11
CA GLN A 149 4.99 3.61 -17.42
C GLN A 149 4.71 4.63 -18.53
N GLU A 150 3.86 4.29 -19.48
CA GLU A 150 3.44 5.18 -20.56
C GLU A 150 2.36 6.19 -20.14
N LEU A 151 1.67 5.94 -19.01
CA LEU A 151 0.68 6.85 -18.48
C LEU A 151 1.37 8.11 -17.94
N PRO A 152 1.05 9.32 -18.46
CA PRO A 152 1.67 10.55 -17.97
C PRO A 152 1.28 10.84 -16.52
N ASP A 153 2.24 11.34 -15.75
CA ASP A 153 1.93 11.91 -14.44
C ASP A 153 0.91 13.06 -14.58
N PRO A 154 -0.10 13.14 -13.71
CA PRO A 154 -1.17 14.13 -13.87
C PRO A 154 -0.72 15.59 -13.73
N VAL A 155 0.40 15.86 -13.05
CA VAL A 155 0.94 17.20 -12.83
C VAL A 155 2.08 17.51 -13.79
N SER A 156 3.17 16.74 -13.71
CA SER A 156 4.40 16.97 -14.49
C SER A 156 4.29 16.54 -15.94
N LYS A 157 3.38 15.60 -16.26
CA LYS A 157 3.26 14.93 -17.58
C LYS A 157 4.46 14.06 -17.95
N ILE A 158 5.35 13.81 -17.01
CA ILE A 158 6.51 12.93 -17.20
C ILE A 158 6.05 11.47 -17.30
N THR A 159 6.69 10.72 -18.21
CA THR A 159 6.51 9.27 -18.38
C THR A 159 7.84 8.56 -18.19
N TRP A 160 7.82 7.30 -17.81
CA TRP A 160 8.98 6.39 -17.69
C TRP A 160 10.02 6.73 -16.63
N HIS A 161 10.20 7.98 -16.23
CA HIS A 161 11.22 8.40 -15.28
C HIS A 161 10.64 8.83 -13.95
N SER A 162 11.44 8.69 -12.90
CA SER A 162 11.30 9.47 -11.66
C SER A 162 11.99 10.82 -11.86
N TRP A 163 11.67 11.80 -11.03
CA TRP A 163 12.23 13.14 -11.11
C TRP A 163 12.41 13.73 -9.71
N LEU A 164 13.31 14.69 -9.59
CA LEU A 164 13.46 15.48 -8.38
C LEU A 164 12.67 16.79 -8.52
N GLU A 165 11.73 17.00 -7.63
CA GLU A 165 11.02 18.28 -7.52
C GLU A 165 11.90 19.31 -6.81
N VAL A 166 12.11 20.45 -7.46
CA VAL A 166 12.92 21.55 -6.95
C VAL A 166 12.16 22.84 -7.12
N ASN A 167 12.17 23.69 -6.08
CA ASN A 167 11.61 25.04 -6.19
C ASN A 167 12.36 25.86 -7.25
N PRO A 168 11.67 26.60 -8.14
CA PRO A 168 12.33 27.40 -9.19
C PRO A 168 13.36 28.39 -8.65
N HIS A 169 13.14 29.01 -7.50
CA HIS A 169 14.10 29.96 -6.90
C HIS A 169 15.37 29.22 -6.44
N THR A 170 15.23 28.11 -5.76
CA THR A 170 16.35 27.25 -5.34
C THR A 170 17.15 26.74 -6.55
N ALA A 171 16.45 26.38 -7.64
CA ALA A 171 17.08 25.94 -8.87
C ALA A 171 17.88 27.08 -9.53
N GLU A 172 17.36 28.30 -9.57
CA GLU A 172 18.03 29.47 -10.10
C GLU A 172 19.31 29.80 -9.30
N GLU A 173 19.24 29.80 -7.97
CA GLU A 173 20.39 30.00 -7.10
C GLU A 173 21.50 28.98 -7.30
N ARG A 174 21.13 27.75 -7.64
CA ARG A 174 22.07 26.64 -7.85
C ARG A 174 22.46 26.46 -9.32
N GLY A 175 21.93 27.27 -10.22
CA GLY A 175 22.19 27.17 -11.67
C GLY A 175 21.60 25.94 -12.33
N ILE A 176 20.53 25.35 -11.75
CA ILE A 176 19.87 24.14 -12.22
C ILE A 176 18.69 24.53 -13.11
N ARG A 177 18.51 23.81 -14.21
CA ARG A 177 17.41 23.99 -15.16
C ARG A 177 16.48 22.81 -15.16
N ASN A 178 15.27 23.03 -15.61
CA ASN A 178 14.30 21.95 -15.79
C ASN A 178 14.85 20.89 -16.78
N GLY A 179 14.84 19.62 -16.36
CA GLY A 179 15.36 18.50 -17.13
C GLY A 179 16.86 18.23 -16.96
N ASP A 180 17.60 19.07 -16.24
CA ASP A 180 18.99 18.74 -15.89
C ASP A 180 19.05 17.49 -15.01
N ILE A 181 20.08 16.67 -15.22
CA ILE A 181 20.36 15.52 -14.35
C ILE A 181 21.24 15.99 -13.21
N VAL A 182 20.78 15.80 -12.00
CA VAL A 182 21.50 16.18 -10.79
C VAL A 182 21.79 14.96 -9.92
N SER A 183 22.86 15.02 -9.16
CA SER A 183 23.18 14.03 -8.13
C SER A 183 22.57 14.47 -6.80
N VAL A 184 21.69 13.62 -6.27
CA VAL A 184 21.12 13.78 -4.93
C VAL A 184 21.89 12.86 -3.99
N SER A 185 22.48 13.43 -2.95
CA SER A 185 23.30 12.70 -1.99
C SER A 185 22.77 12.89 -0.56
N SER A 186 22.75 11.82 0.19
CA SER A 186 22.41 11.78 1.62
C SER A 186 23.47 10.96 2.37
N PRO A 187 23.45 10.93 3.71
CA PRO A 187 24.32 10.04 4.49
C PRO A 187 24.17 8.54 4.13
N HIS A 188 23.05 8.15 3.51
CA HIS A 188 22.70 6.77 3.20
C HIS A 188 22.98 6.36 1.75
N GLY A 189 23.26 7.31 0.87
CA GLY A 189 23.54 7.01 -0.54
C GLY A 189 23.36 8.22 -1.46
N SER A 190 23.60 7.98 -2.75
CA SER A 190 23.41 8.97 -3.79
C SER A 190 22.76 8.36 -5.03
N LEU A 191 22.03 9.18 -5.78
CA LEU A 191 21.44 8.81 -7.06
C LEU A 191 21.44 9.99 -8.02
N GLU A 192 21.41 9.71 -9.32
CA GLU A 192 21.23 10.70 -10.38
C GLU A 192 19.79 10.70 -10.86
N VAL A 193 19.19 11.89 -10.99
CA VAL A 193 17.76 12.03 -11.33
C VAL A 193 17.54 13.34 -12.10
N PRO A 194 16.64 13.36 -13.11
CA PRO A 194 16.25 14.60 -13.78
C PRO A 194 15.44 15.50 -12.87
N VAL A 195 15.60 16.80 -13.04
CA VAL A 195 14.91 17.83 -12.27
C VAL A 195 13.59 18.23 -12.93
N TRP A 196 12.56 18.34 -12.11
CA TRP A 196 11.31 19.01 -12.42
C TRP A 196 11.16 20.25 -11.55
N LEU A 197 11.03 21.43 -12.18
CA LEU A 197 10.81 22.68 -11.45
C LEU A 197 9.35 22.76 -10.98
N TYR A 198 9.15 22.68 -9.67
CA TYR A 198 7.83 22.68 -9.06
C TYR A 198 7.67 23.84 -8.06
N PRO A 199 6.90 24.89 -8.41
CA PRO A 199 6.74 26.06 -7.54
C PRO A 199 5.94 25.78 -6.26
N GLY A 200 5.31 24.62 -6.15
CA GLY A 200 4.53 24.23 -4.97
C GLY A 200 5.36 23.66 -3.82
N ILE A 201 6.66 23.41 -4.05
CA ILE A 201 7.56 22.92 -2.99
C ILE A 201 8.29 24.09 -2.32
N ARG A 202 8.67 23.91 -1.06
CA ARG A 202 9.46 24.91 -0.31
C ARG A 202 10.86 25.06 -0.90
N GLU A 203 11.47 26.23 -0.69
CA GLU A 203 12.83 26.51 -1.18
C GLU A 203 13.93 25.69 -0.51
N ASP A 204 13.70 25.26 0.74
CA ASP A 204 14.63 24.46 1.54
C ASP A 204 14.39 22.94 1.42
N THR A 205 13.52 22.53 0.49
CA THR A 205 13.08 21.15 0.36
C THR A 205 13.15 20.70 -1.09
N VAL A 206 13.51 19.44 -1.29
CA VAL A 206 13.41 18.73 -2.56
C VAL A 206 12.61 17.45 -2.36
N ALA A 207 11.85 17.00 -3.36
CA ALA A 207 11.05 15.79 -3.25
C ALA A 207 11.36 14.81 -4.40
N LEU A 208 11.27 13.51 -4.07
CA LEU A 208 11.52 12.40 -4.98
C LEU A 208 10.45 11.32 -4.85
#